data_3791a1a397cf634f7d6731f5251e5a85
#
_entry.id   3791a1a397cf634f7d6731f5251e5a85
#
_cell.length_a   1.000
_cell.length_b   1.000
_cell.length_c   1.000
_cell.angle_alpha   90.00
_cell.angle_beta   90.00
_cell.angle_gamma   90.00
#
_symmetry.space_group_name_H-M   'P 1'
#
loop_
_entity.id
_entity.type
_entity.pdbx_description
1 polymer ?
#
loop_
_entity_poly.entity_id
_entity_poly.type
_entity_poly.pdbx_seq_one_letter_code
_entity_poly.pdbx_strand_id
1 'polypeptide(L)'
;ARIKTYSTRAAADYKGKILEESLEGMLLEINGREVSVRFVGRFNVSNLLAVYGAAIELGISPDETLRVLSSLHPVNGRFEAIRSPKGVSAIIDYAHTPDALANVLSSIDEIVRGKAQVITVCGAGGNRDKGKRPLMAQEAANRSDRVIITSDNPRFEEPQAIVDDMLAGLDEAQRAKTIAIVDRREAIRAAAAMAQAGDVILIAGKGHEPYQEIKGVKHHFDDHEEVRKAFGLEA
;
A
#
# COMPACT_ATOMS: atom_id res chain seq x y z
N ALA A 1 -26.47 -2.39 -25.69
CA ALA A 1 -25.78 -1.48 -24.79
C ALA A 1 -24.58 -0.87 -25.52
N ARG A 2 -24.29 0.41 -25.31
CA ARG A 2 -23.13 1.07 -25.84
C ARG A 2 -21.95 0.78 -24.92
N ILE A 3 -20.89 0.12 -25.43
CA ILE A 3 -19.70 -0.20 -24.67
C ILE A 3 -18.68 0.94 -24.85
N LYS A 4 -18.07 1.33 -23.75
CA LYS A 4 -16.92 2.26 -23.70
C LYS A 4 -15.72 1.57 -23.06
N THR A 5 -14.55 1.90 -23.54
CA THR A 5 -13.28 1.28 -23.11
C THR A 5 -12.34 2.32 -22.52
N TYR A 6 -11.49 1.90 -21.59
CA TYR A 6 -10.39 2.73 -21.08
C TYR A 6 -9.11 1.91 -20.98
N SER A 7 -7.96 2.58 -21.15
CA SER A 7 -6.66 1.91 -21.12
C SER A 7 -5.51 2.88 -20.83
N THR A 8 -4.48 2.36 -20.16
CA THR A 8 -3.19 3.03 -19.99
C THR A 8 -2.14 2.59 -21.03
N ARG A 9 -2.45 1.56 -21.84
CA ARG A 9 -1.47 0.92 -22.76
C ARG A 9 -1.95 0.83 -24.19
N ALA A 10 -3.22 0.58 -24.42
CA ALA A 10 -3.81 0.32 -25.74
C ALA A 10 -4.71 1.48 -26.21
N ALA A 11 -5.13 1.45 -27.46
CA ALA A 11 -6.17 2.34 -27.96
C ALA A 11 -7.49 2.07 -27.24
N ALA A 12 -8.16 3.13 -26.78
CA ALA A 12 -9.41 3.07 -26.04
C ALA A 12 -10.16 4.40 -26.18
N ASP A 13 -11.45 4.44 -25.79
CA ASP A 13 -12.24 5.69 -25.76
C ASP A 13 -11.66 6.69 -24.75
N TYR A 14 -11.19 6.16 -23.60
CA TYR A 14 -10.53 6.94 -22.55
C TYR A 14 -9.10 6.44 -22.34
N LYS A 15 -8.12 7.30 -22.61
CA LYS A 15 -6.69 6.99 -22.46
C LYS A 15 -6.07 7.78 -21.32
N GLY A 16 -5.20 7.13 -20.55
CA GLY A 16 -4.39 7.79 -19.54
C GLY A 16 -2.93 7.39 -19.65
N LYS A 17 -2.04 8.35 -19.43
CA LYS A 17 -0.59 8.17 -19.41
C LYS A 17 -0.04 8.84 -18.16
N ILE A 18 0.87 8.18 -17.46
CA ILE A 18 1.65 8.79 -16.39
C ILE A 18 2.78 9.60 -17.05
N LEU A 19 2.82 10.89 -16.78
CA LEU A 19 3.90 11.79 -17.19
C LEU A 19 4.99 11.86 -16.12
N GLU A 20 4.56 12.04 -14.85
CA GLU A 20 5.42 12.06 -13.68
C GLU A 20 4.76 11.30 -12.54
N GLU A 21 5.56 10.64 -11.69
CA GLU A 21 5.09 9.91 -10.52
C GLU A 21 6.03 10.11 -9.34
N SER A 22 5.45 10.36 -8.17
CA SER A 22 6.11 10.49 -6.89
C SER A 22 5.26 9.84 -5.79
N LEU A 23 5.78 9.77 -4.55
CA LEU A 23 4.99 9.29 -3.40
C LEU A 23 3.88 10.26 -2.99
N GLU A 24 3.91 11.51 -3.46
CA GLU A 24 2.90 12.54 -3.19
C GLU A 24 1.78 12.56 -4.24
N GLY A 25 1.96 11.91 -5.40
CA GLY A 25 0.97 11.87 -6.46
C GLY A 25 1.54 11.70 -7.85
N MET A 26 0.70 11.87 -8.85
CA MET A 26 1.04 11.71 -10.27
C MET A 26 0.61 12.92 -11.09
N LEU A 27 1.40 13.26 -12.09
CA LEU A 27 0.96 14.05 -13.23
C LEU A 27 0.52 13.10 -14.34
N LEU A 28 -0.73 13.17 -14.72
CA LEU A 28 -1.35 12.32 -15.73
C LEU A 28 -1.71 13.13 -16.98
N GLU A 29 -1.63 12.51 -18.14
CA GLU A 29 -2.35 12.93 -19.33
C GLU A 29 -3.59 12.06 -19.50
N ILE A 30 -4.78 12.65 -19.51
CA ILE A 30 -6.06 11.95 -19.75
C ILE A 30 -6.69 12.56 -21.01
N ASN A 31 -6.81 11.78 -22.08
CA ASN A 31 -7.34 12.19 -23.39
C ASN A 31 -6.70 13.50 -23.88
N GLY A 32 -5.36 13.63 -23.78
CA GLY A 32 -4.60 14.79 -24.25
C GLY A 32 -4.66 16.02 -23.34
N ARG A 33 -5.15 15.88 -22.12
CA ARG A 33 -5.19 16.95 -21.09
C ARG A 33 -4.41 16.53 -19.87
N GLU A 34 -3.61 17.43 -19.33
CA GLU A 34 -2.83 17.18 -18.13
C GLU A 34 -3.65 17.42 -16.85
N VAL A 35 -3.46 16.56 -15.85
CA VAL A 35 -4.05 16.68 -14.53
C VAL A 35 -3.11 16.16 -13.48
N SER A 36 -2.87 16.95 -12.43
CA SER A 36 -2.18 16.49 -11.23
C SER A 36 -3.18 15.83 -10.28
N VAL A 37 -2.86 14.64 -9.79
CA VAL A 37 -3.69 13.87 -8.86
C VAL A 37 -2.86 13.42 -7.67
N ARG A 38 -3.50 13.27 -6.50
CA ARG A 38 -2.86 12.82 -5.25
C ARG A 38 -2.80 11.30 -5.12
N PHE A 39 -3.20 10.59 -6.15
CA PHE A 39 -3.14 9.13 -6.22
C PHE A 39 -1.78 8.68 -6.73
N VAL A 40 -1.35 7.50 -6.28
CA VAL A 40 -0.07 6.89 -6.64
C VAL A 40 -0.31 5.47 -7.15
N GLY A 41 0.54 5.00 -8.07
CA GLY A 41 0.51 3.66 -8.64
C GLY A 41 -0.38 3.51 -9.88
N ARG A 42 0.12 2.74 -10.84
CA ARG A 42 -0.53 2.51 -12.15
C ARG A 42 -1.95 1.97 -12.04
N PHE A 43 -2.26 1.17 -11.01
CA PHE A 43 -3.60 0.66 -10.78
C PHE A 43 -4.61 1.79 -10.50
N ASN A 44 -4.18 2.86 -9.84
CA ASN A 44 -5.01 4.03 -9.60
C ASN A 44 -5.28 4.83 -10.87
N VAL A 45 -4.38 4.83 -11.85
CA VAL A 45 -4.66 5.46 -13.15
C VAL A 45 -5.84 4.76 -13.83
N SER A 46 -5.89 3.42 -13.80
CA SER A 46 -7.03 2.67 -14.32
C SER A 46 -8.34 3.00 -13.60
N ASN A 47 -8.29 3.13 -12.26
CA ASN A 47 -9.44 3.53 -11.45
C ASN A 47 -9.93 4.95 -11.81
N LEU A 48 -8.99 5.89 -11.93
CA LEU A 48 -9.31 7.28 -12.32
C LEU A 48 -9.89 7.37 -13.73
N LEU A 49 -9.38 6.57 -14.68
CA LEU A 49 -9.94 6.50 -16.03
C LEU A 49 -11.36 5.94 -16.05
N ALA A 50 -11.67 4.94 -15.22
CA ALA A 50 -13.02 4.42 -15.08
C ALA A 50 -13.99 5.49 -14.53
N VAL A 51 -13.55 6.23 -13.50
CA VAL A 51 -14.33 7.36 -12.93
C VAL A 51 -14.50 8.47 -13.95
N TYR A 52 -13.43 8.86 -14.65
CA TYR A 52 -13.46 9.87 -15.71
C TYR A 52 -14.44 9.47 -16.81
N GLY A 53 -14.33 8.24 -17.33
CA GLY A 53 -15.22 7.75 -18.38
C GLY A 53 -16.69 7.74 -17.95
N ALA A 54 -16.98 7.28 -16.74
CA ALA A 54 -18.32 7.29 -16.19
C ALA A 54 -18.90 8.73 -16.08
N ALA A 55 -18.11 9.68 -15.62
CA ALA A 55 -18.51 11.09 -15.51
C ALA A 55 -18.83 11.69 -16.88
N ILE A 56 -18.00 11.43 -17.89
CA ILE A 56 -18.23 11.89 -19.27
C ILE A 56 -19.50 11.30 -19.86
N GLU A 57 -19.74 10.00 -19.68
CA GLU A 57 -20.97 9.34 -20.18
C GLU A 57 -22.24 9.81 -19.44
N LEU A 58 -22.10 10.34 -18.23
CA LEU A 58 -23.17 11.03 -17.48
C LEU A 58 -23.35 12.50 -17.88
N GLY A 59 -22.57 13.01 -18.83
CA GLY A 59 -22.70 14.35 -19.37
C GLY A 59 -21.92 15.44 -18.63
N ILE A 60 -21.04 15.07 -17.70
CA ILE A 60 -20.13 16.03 -17.04
C ILE A 60 -19.02 16.43 -18.03
N SER A 61 -18.68 17.71 -18.09
CA SER A 61 -17.63 18.17 -19.00
C SER A 61 -16.25 17.62 -18.63
N PRO A 62 -15.33 17.43 -19.61
CA PRO A 62 -13.97 17.00 -19.34
C PRO A 62 -13.23 17.90 -18.34
N ASP A 63 -13.33 19.20 -18.46
CA ASP A 63 -12.64 20.16 -17.60
C ASP A 63 -13.15 20.07 -16.15
N GLU A 64 -14.46 19.99 -15.96
CA GLU A 64 -15.05 19.83 -14.63
C GLU A 64 -14.65 18.49 -14.01
N THR A 65 -14.68 17.41 -14.79
CA THR A 65 -14.27 16.09 -14.32
C THR A 65 -12.80 16.09 -13.87
N LEU A 66 -11.88 16.64 -14.66
CA LEU A 66 -10.47 16.72 -14.31
C LEU A 66 -10.22 17.62 -13.10
N ARG A 67 -10.93 18.75 -12.99
CA ARG A 67 -10.88 19.62 -11.82
C ARG A 67 -11.28 18.89 -10.54
N VAL A 68 -12.34 18.06 -10.60
CA VAL A 68 -12.75 17.25 -9.44
C VAL A 68 -11.71 16.18 -9.15
N LEU A 69 -11.22 15.44 -10.15
CA LEU A 69 -10.20 14.41 -9.97
C LEU A 69 -8.93 14.96 -9.29
N SER A 70 -8.50 16.17 -9.64
CA SER A 70 -7.33 16.81 -9.01
C SER A 70 -7.52 17.14 -7.54
N SER A 71 -8.76 17.29 -7.08
CA SER A 71 -9.08 17.61 -5.69
C SER A 71 -9.35 16.37 -4.81
N LEU A 72 -9.51 15.20 -5.42
CA LEU A 72 -9.75 13.96 -4.69
C LEU A 72 -8.51 13.52 -3.90
N HIS A 73 -8.77 12.92 -2.76
CA HIS A 73 -7.75 12.27 -1.95
C HIS A 73 -7.90 10.75 -2.04
N PRO A 74 -6.79 10.00 -1.92
CA PRO A 74 -6.87 8.55 -1.74
C PRO A 74 -7.79 8.19 -0.58
N VAL A 75 -8.44 7.05 -0.69
CA VAL A 75 -9.20 6.48 0.44
C VAL A 75 -8.18 6.07 1.51
N ASN A 76 -8.48 6.37 2.78
CA ASN A 76 -7.63 6.00 3.91
C ASN A 76 -7.17 4.54 3.83
N GLY A 77 -5.90 4.30 4.06
CA GLY A 77 -5.30 2.96 3.99
C GLY A 77 -5.25 2.34 2.59
N ARG A 78 -5.27 3.15 1.54
CA ARG A 78 -5.06 2.75 0.14
C ARG A 78 -3.93 3.55 -0.48
N PHE A 79 -2.71 3.01 -0.40
CA PHE A 79 -1.47 3.68 -0.79
C PHE A 79 -1.36 5.09 -0.19
N GLU A 80 -1.67 5.19 1.09
CA GLU A 80 -1.66 6.45 1.83
C GLU A 80 -0.24 6.74 2.32
N ALA A 81 0.34 7.87 1.90
CA ALA A 81 1.70 8.24 2.25
C ALA A 81 1.74 9.21 3.43
N ILE A 82 2.59 8.92 4.42
CA ILE A 82 2.90 9.78 5.56
C ILE A 82 4.40 10.05 5.55
N ARG A 83 4.79 11.32 5.54
CA ARG A 83 6.20 11.70 5.55
C ARG A 83 6.67 12.12 6.95
N SER A 84 7.78 11.55 7.38
CA SER A 84 8.41 11.94 8.63
C SER A 84 9.22 13.23 8.49
N PRO A 85 9.46 13.98 9.58
CA PRO A 85 10.37 15.13 9.59
C PRO A 85 11.80 14.76 9.21
N LYS A 86 12.18 13.48 9.37
CA LYS A 86 13.50 12.95 9.03
C LYS A 86 13.63 12.55 7.55
N GLY A 87 12.57 12.75 6.73
CA GLY A 87 12.60 12.43 5.31
C GLY A 87 12.32 10.96 4.96
N VAL A 88 11.84 10.15 5.91
CA VAL A 88 11.33 8.79 5.67
C VAL A 88 9.87 8.89 5.24
N SER A 89 9.45 8.09 4.26
CA SER A 89 8.06 7.97 3.85
C SER A 89 7.48 6.64 4.30
N ALA A 90 6.31 6.64 4.97
CA ALA A 90 5.54 5.43 5.25
C ALA A 90 4.33 5.37 4.33
N ILE A 91 4.07 4.20 3.75
CA ILE A 91 2.90 3.91 2.93
C ILE A 91 2.03 2.94 3.69
N ILE A 92 0.76 3.31 3.92
CA ILE A 92 -0.23 2.44 4.55
C ILE A 92 -1.13 1.88 3.46
N ASP A 93 -1.26 0.55 3.40
CA ASP A 93 -2.09 -0.11 2.39
C ASP A 93 -2.82 -1.34 2.92
N TYR A 94 -3.99 -1.60 2.35
CA TYR A 94 -4.83 -2.76 2.68
C TYR A 94 -4.36 -4.07 2.00
N ALA A 95 -3.19 -4.11 1.41
CA ALA A 95 -2.63 -5.29 0.74
C ALA A 95 -2.48 -6.46 1.74
N HIS A 96 -3.37 -7.44 1.65
CA HIS A 96 -3.46 -8.60 2.54
C HIS A 96 -3.52 -9.93 1.77
N THR A 97 -3.09 -9.91 0.50
CA THR A 97 -2.91 -11.08 -0.36
C THR A 97 -1.55 -11.00 -1.04
N PRO A 98 -0.96 -12.12 -1.51
CA PRO A 98 0.32 -12.10 -2.23
C PRO A 98 0.30 -11.15 -3.43
N ASP A 99 -0.72 -11.23 -4.29
CA ASP A 99 -0.85 -10.38 -5.48
C ASP A 99 -0.97 -8.88 -5.12
N ALA A 100 -1.72 -8.55 -4.07
CA ALA A 100 -1.85 -7.17 -3.62
C ALA A 100 -0.52 -6.62 -3.11
N LEU A 101 0.23 -7.41 -2.31
CA LEU A 101 1.58 -7.06 -1.85
C LEU A 101 2.53 -6.86 -3.03
N ALA A 102 2.53 -7.77 -4.00
CA ALA A 102 3.35 -7.67 -5.19
C ALA A 102 3.06 -6.38 -5.98
N ASN A 103 1.77 -6.03 -6.14
CA ASN A 103 1.36 -4.83 -6.87
C ASN A 103 1.80 -3.54 -6.15
N VAL A 104 1.58 -3.45 -4.84
CA VAL A 104 1.97 -2.27 -4.05
C VAL A 104 3.49 -2.11 -4.04
N LEU A 105 4.24 -3.19 -3.78
CA LEU A 105 5.70 -3.17 -3.76
C LEU A 105 6.30 -2.86 -5.14
N SER A 106 5.70 -3.37 -6.24
CA SER A 106 6.13 -3.00 -7.59
C SER A 106 5.91 -1.52 -7.87
N SER A 107 4.80 -0.93 -7.40
CA SER A 107 4.56 0.51 -7.53
C SER A 107 5.57 1.33 -6.74
N ILE A 108 5.93 0.89 -5.52
CA ILE A 108 6.98 1.54 -4.72
C ILE A 108 8.33 1.47 -5.45
N ASP A 109 8.72 0.30 -5.96
CA ASP A 109 9.98 0.11 -6.68
C ASP A 109 10.07 0.99 -7.94
N GLU A 110 8.99 1.11 -8.72
CA GLU A 110 8.91 2.01 -9.88
C GLU A 110 9.16 3.48 -9.49
N ILE A 111 8.75 3.91 -8.28
CA ILE A 111 8.93 5.27 -7.78
C ILE A 111 10.34 5.48 -7.24
N VAL A 112 10.81 4.58 -6.38
CA VAL A 112 12.12 4.74 -5.73
C VAL A 112 13.29 4.42 -6.66
N ARG A 113 13.08 3.56 -7.66
CA ARG A 113 14.05 3.18 -8.72
C ARG A 113 15.40 2.78 -8.16
N GLY A 114 15.42 2.02 -7.08
CA GLY A 114 16.64 1.56 -6.40
C GLY A 114 17.44 2.65 -5.68
N LYS A 115 16.88 3.85 -5.48
CA LYS A 115 17.54 4.97 -4.78
C LYS A 115 17.27 5.01 -3.28
N ALA A 116 16.39 4.13 -2.80
CA ALA A 116 15.96 4.06 -1.41
C ALA A 116 15.77 2.61 -0.99
N GLN A 117 15.96 2.32 0.29
CA GLN A 117 15.58 1.01 0.84
C GLN A 117 14.07 0.94 1.05
N VAL A 118 13.53 -0.25 0.81
CA VAL A 118 12.13 -0.58 1.10
C VAL A 118 12.08 -1.52 2.30
N ILE A 119 11.40 -1.08 3.37
CA ILE A 119 11.17 -1.86 4.59
C ILE A 119 9.69 -2.23 4.63
N THR A 120 9.35 -3.51 4.61
CA THR A 120 7.94 -3.95 4.64
C THR A 120 7.56 -4.53 5.98
N VAL A 121 6.49 -3.98 6.58
CA VAL A 121 5.82 -4.53 7.77
C VAL A 121 4.52 -5.18 7.30
N CYS A 122 4.40 -6.50 7.45
CA CYS A 122 3.20 -7.21 7.03
C CYS A 122 2.86 -8.36 7.98
N GLY A 123 1.57 -8.72 8.00
CA GLY A 123 1.04 -9.83 8.76
C GLY A 123 -0.10 -10.50 8.01
N ALA A 124 -0.58 -11.62 8.54
CA ALA A 124 -1.73 -12.34 8.00
C ALA A 124 -2.84 -12.48 9.03
N GLY A 125 -4.09 -12.49 8.56
CA GLY A 125 -5.25 -12.69 9.43
C GLY A 125 -5.41 -14.15 9.87
N GLY A 126 -5.79 -14.36 11.12
CA GLY A 126 -6.23 -15.66 11.65
C GLY A 126 -7.62 -16.04 11.14
N ASN A 127 -7.96 -17.34 11.22
CA ASN A 127 -9.21 -17.91 10.71
C ASN A 127 -9.49 -17.54 9.23
N ARG A 128 -8.44 -17.50 8.45
CA ARG A 128 -8.44 -17.23 7.01
C ARG A 128 -7.58 -18.28 6.31
N ASP A 129 -7.47 -18.17 4.99
CA ASP A 129 -6.64 -19.04 4.17
C ASP A 129 -5.18 -19.04 4.67
N LYS A 130 -4.74 -20.18 5.19
CA LYS A 130 -3.37 -20.38 5.68
C LYS A 130 -2.37 -20.50 4.54
N GLY A 131 -2.80 -21.01 3.38
CA GLY A 131 -1.93 -21.21 2.22
C GLY A 131 -1.32 -19.92 1.69
N LYS A 132 -1.98 -18.78 1.89
CA LYS A 132 -1.44 -17.47 1.49
C LYS A 132 -0.34 -16.93 2.40
N ARG A 133 -0.21 -17.42 3.67
CA ARG A 133 0.73 -16.90 4.67
C ARG A 133 2.19 -16.95 4.19
N PRO A 134 2.72 -18.14 3.81
CA PRO A 134 4.08 -18.23 3.30
C PRO A 134 4.29 -17.44 2.01
N LEU A 135 3.29 -17.41 1.12
CA LEU A 135 3.37 -16.66 -0.14
C LEU A 135 3.45 -15.14 0.08
N MET A 136 2.72 -14.61 1.06
CA MET A 136 2.80 -13.20 1.44
C MET A 136 4.19 -12.83 1.96
N ALA A 137 4.78 -13.69 2.80
CA ALA A 137 6.14 -13.48 3.31
C ALA A 137 7.17 -13.52 2.18
N GLN A 138 7.04 -14.46 1.22
CA GLN A 138 7.90 -14.54 0.04
C GLN A 138 7.81 -13.28 -0.83
N GLU A 139 6.60 -12.81 -1.15
CA GLU A 139 6.41 -11.58 -1.94
C GLU A 139 7.02 -10.36 -1.24
N ALA A 140 6.80 -10.20 0.07
CA ALA A 140 7.44 -9.16 0.85
C ALA A 140 8.97 -9.26 0.79
N ALA A 141 9.53 -10.45 1.02
CA ALA A 141 10.97 -10.65 1.03
C ALA A 141 11.60 -10.50 -0.37
N ASN A 142 10.94 -10.93 -1.43
CA ASN A 142 11.47 -10.79 -2.79
C ASN A 142 11.59 -9.34 -3.26
N ARG A 143 10.75 -8.44 -2.72
CA ARG A 143 10.61 -7.06 -3.23
C ARG A 143 11.01 -5.98 -2.23
N SER A 144 11.53 -6.37 -1.06
CA SER A 144 11.96 -5.43 -0.02
C SER A 144 13.40 -5.71 0.39
N ASP A 145 14.08 -4.68 0.85
CA ASP A 145 15.45 -4.80 1.42
C ASP A 145 15.40 -5.38 2.83
N ARG A 146 14.34 -5.08 3.59
CA ARG A 146 14.07 -5.62 4.92
C ARG A 146 12.60 -5.93 5.10
N VAL A 147 12.28 -6.96 5.87
CA VAL A 147 10.91 -7.38 6.18
C VAL A 147 10.74 -7.55 7.68
N ILE A 148 9.61 -7.07 8.19
CA ILE A 148 9.17 -7.35 9.55
C ILE A 148 7.83 -8.08 9.46
N ILE A 149 7.82 -9.35 9.83
CA ILE A 149 6.59 -10.14 9.93
C ILE A 149 5.99 -9.89 11.31
N THR A 150 4.70 -9.55 11.34
CA THR A 150 3.98 -9.16 12.56
C THR A 150 2.56 -9.71 12.62
N SER A 151 1.86 -9.46 13.70
CA SER A 151 0.44 -9.79 13.82
C SER A 151 -0.43 -8.80 13.06
N ASP A 152 -1.49 -9.32 12.43
CA ASP A 152 -2.60 -8.54 11.87
C ASP A 152 -3.82 -8.67 12.80
N ASN A 153 -4.91 -9.31 12.38
CA ASN A 153 -6.05 -9.71 13.19
C ASN A 153 -5.93 -11.22 13.49
N PRO A 154 -5.35 -11.65 14.62
CA PRO A 154 -5.18 -13.09 14.91
C PRO A 154 -6.49 -13.82 15.14
N ARG A 155 -7.56 -13.11 15.47
CA ARG A 155 -8.89 -13.67 15.81
C ARG A 155 -8.79 -14.74 16.89
N PHE A 156 -9.06 -16.00 16.55
CA PHE A 156 -9.01 -17.13 17.51
C PHE A 156 -7.74 -17.97 17.39
N GLU A 157 -6.80 -17.60 16.52
CA GLU A 157 -5.49 -18.26 16.41
C GLU A 157 -4.46 -17.56 17.31
N GLU A 158 -3.43 -18.31 17.72
CA GLU A 158 -2.29 -17.71 18.44
C GLU A 158 -1.46 -16.87 17.47
N PRO A 159 -1.18 -15.59 17.80
CA PRO A 159 -0.47 -14.68 16.91
C PRO A 159 0.89 -15.21 16.45
N GLN A 160 1.65 -15.84 17.36
CA GLN A 160 2.96 -16.41 17.04
C GLN A 160 2.85 -17.53 16.00
N ALA A 161 1.83 -18.39 16.08
CA ALA A 161 1.64 -19.47 15.11
C ALA A 161 1.41 -18.95 13.68
N ILE A 162 0.70 -17.81 13.54
CA ILE A 162 0.49 -17.16 12.24
C ILE A 162 1.82 -16.61 11.70
N VAL A 163 2.62 -15.99 12.56
CA VAL A 163 3.95 -15.49 12.22
C VAL A 163 4.87 -16.64 11.78
N ASP A 164 4.84 -17.75 12.51
CA ASP A 164 5.62 -18.95 12.18
C ASP A 164 5.23 -19.56 10.82
N ASP A 165 3.93 -19.62 10.52
CA ASP A 165 3.43 -20.07 9.21
C ASP A 165 3.95 -19.16 8.07
N MET A 166 4.03 -17.85 8.29
CA MET A 166 4.59 -16.92 7.31
C MET A 166 6.09 -17.16 7.12
N LEU A 167 6.84 -17.25 8.22
CA LEU A 167 8.28 -17.48 8.20
C LEU A 167 8.67 -18.83 7.59
N ALA A 168 7.82 -19.86 7.71
CA ALA A 168 8.09 -21.20 7.14
C ALA A 168 8.21 -21.19 5.62
N GLY A 169 7.66 -20.18 4.94
CA GLY A 169 7.76 -20.02 3.49
C GLY A 169 9.08 -19.42 2.99
N LEU A 170 9.93 -18.91 3.87
CA LEU A 170 11.13 -18.17 3.49
C LEU A 170 12.34 -19.10 3.35
N ASP A 171 13.10 -18.92 2.27
CA ASP A 171 14.43 -19.49 2.12
C ASP A 171 15.48 -18.77 3.00
N GLU A 172 16.74 -19.25 2.97
CA GLU A 172 17.81 -18.73 3.80
C GLU A 172 18.14 -17.24 3.49
N ALA A 173 18.17 -16.87 2.22
CA ALA A 173 18.47 -15.50 1.80
C ALA A 173 17.34 -14.53 2.19
N GLN A 174 16.10 -14.95 2.04
CA GLN A 174 14.91 -14.20 2.45
C GLN A 174 14.86 -14.06 3.99
N ARG A 175 15.19 -15.13 4.72
CA ARG A 175 15.28 -15.10 6.19
C ARG A 175 16.33 -14.14 6.72
N ALA A 176 17.47 -14.05 6.06
CA ALA A 176 18.58 -13.17 6.49
C ALA A 176 18.18 -11.69 6.56
N LYS A 177 17.16 -11.28 5.80
CA LYS A 177 16.63 -9.90 5.78
C LYS A 177 15.26 -9.75 6.43
N THR A 178 14.76 -10.79 7.10
CA THR A 178 13.43 -10.83 7.73
C THR A 178 13.57 -11.02 9.23
N ILE A 179 12.88 -10.18 10.00
CA ILE A 179 12.72 -10.34 11.45
C ILE A 179 11.24 -10.55 11.79
N ALA A 180 10.96 -11.13 12.94
CA ALA A 180 9.63 -11.33 13.45
C ALA A 180 9.43 -10.52 14.73
N ILE A 181 8.39 -9.69 14.75
CA ILE A 181 7.96 -8.91 15.92
C ILE A 181 6.45 -9.05 16.01
N VAL A 182 5.95 -9.88 16.90
CA VAL A 182 4.52 -10.21 17.01
C VAL A 182 3.66 -8.97 17.30
N ASP A 183 4.11 -8.13 18.23
CA ASP A 183 3.42 -6.85 18.51
C ASP A 183 3.57 -5.89 17.32
N ARG A 184 2.44 -5.58 16.67
CA ARG A 184 2.43 -4.75 15.46
C ARG A 184 2.88 -3.31 15.73
N ARG A 185 2.61 -2.78 16.92
CA ARG A 185 3.07 -1.45 17.32
C ARG A 185 4.59 -1.40 17.39
N GLU A 186 5.19 -2.39 18.03
CA GLU A 186 6.65 -2.50 18.11
C GLU A 186 7.27 -2.78 16.74
N ALA A 187 6.59 -3.54 15.86
CA ALA A 187 7.03 -3.75 14.48
C ALA A 187 7.08 -2.43 13.69
N ILE A 188 6.06 -1.59 13.80
CA ILE A 188 6.03 -0.26 13.15
C ILE A 188 7.12 0.65 13.72
N ARG A 189 7.31 0.66 15.05
CA ARG A 189 8.39 1.43 15.70
C ARG A 189 9.77 0.98 15.25
N ALA A 190 9.98 -0.35 15.16
CA ALA A 190 11.23 -0.92 14.70
C ALA A 190 11.52 -0.52 13.24
N ALA A 191 10.53 -0.58 12.35
CA ALA A 191 10.66 -0.12 10.98
C ALA A 191 11.05 1.36 10.90
N ALA A 192 10.37 2.22 11.67
CA ALA A 192 10.67 3.65 11.72
C ALA A 192 12.08 3.96 12.28
N ALA A 193 12.56 3.15 13.23
CA ALA A 193 13.90 3.29 13.81
C ALA A 193 15.01 2.81 12.86
N MET A 194 14.74 1.80 12.02
CA MET A 194 15.70 1.29 11.04
C MET A 194 15.84 2.15 9.79
N ALA A 195 14.79 2.88 9.42
CA ALA A 195 14.75 3.65 8.19
C ALA A 195 15.60 4.92 8.26
N GLN A 196 16.24 5.27 7.14
CA GLN A 196 17.02 6.48 6.94
C GLN A 196 16.28 7.46 6.02
N ALA A 197 16.77 8.71 5.96
CA ALA A 197 16.20 9.72 5.06
C ALA A 197 16.20 9.21 3.60
N GLY A 198 15.03 9.30 2.95
CA GLY A 198 14.80 8.78 1.61
C GLY A 198 14.19 7.39 1.57
N ASP A 199 14.28 6.59 2.64
CA ASP A 199 13.73 5.24 2.68
C ASP A 199 12.21 5.23 2.71
N VAL A 200 11.64 4.10 2.27
CA VAL A 200 10.20 3.86 2.25
C VAL A 200 9.85 2.68 3.16
N ILE A 201 8.86 2.89 4.03
CA ILE A 201 8.27 1.84 4.86
C ILE A 201 6.88 1.50 4.30
N LEU A 202 6.64 0.25 3.92
CA LEU A 202 5.29 -0.24 3.62
C LEU A 202 4.68 -0.86 4.87
N ILE A 203 3.55 -0.35 5.33
CA ILE A 203 2.72 -0.96 6.38
C ILE A 203 1.52 -1.60 5.70
N ALA A 204 1.55 -2.93 5.54
CA ALA A 204 0.57 -3.67 4.76
C ALA A 204 -0.37 -4.50 5.63
N GLY A 205 -1.60 -4.66 5.17
CA GLY A 205 -2.62 -5.57 5.70
C GLY A 205 -3.88 -4.88 6.19
N LYS A 206 -3.80 -3.98 7.16
CA LYS A 206 -4.97 -3.37 7.82
C LYS A 206 -5.55 -2.19 7.05
N GLY A 207 -4.70 -1.40 6.37
CA GLY A 207 -5.15 -0.21 5.66
C GLY A 207 -5.99 0.71 6.57
N HIS A 208 -7.29 0.80 6.29
CA HIS A 208 -8.24 1.65 7.02
C HIS A 208 -8.88 0.99 8.25
N GLU A 209 -8.51 -0.24 8.63
CA GLU A 209 -9.09 -0.91 9.79
C GLU A 209 -8.57 -0.30 11.11
N PRO A 210 -9.42 0.38 11.92
CA PRO A 210 -8.99 1.03 13.15
C PRO A 210 -9.04 0.07 14.36
N TYR A 211 -8.83 -1.24 14.14
CA TYR A 211 -8.87 -2.23 15.22
C TYR A 211 -7.96 -3.43 14.94
N GLN A 212 -7.59 -4.11 16.00
CA GLN A 212 -7.04 -5.47 16.01
C GLN A 212 -8.03 -6.41 16.70
N GLU A 213 -8.44 -7.48 16.02
CA GLU A 213 -9.38 -8.48 16.54
C GLU A 213 -8.61 -9.63 17.18
N ILE A 214 -8.76 -9.80 18.51
CA ILE A 214 -8.14 -10.85 19.31
C ILE A 214 -9.23 -11.58 20.09
N LYS A 215 -9.37 -12.90 19.89
CA LYS A 215 -10.37 -13.75 20.56
C LYS A 215 -11.81 -13.19 20.49
N GLY A 216 -12.15 -12.64 19.31
CA GLY A 216 -13.47 -12.06 19.03
C GLY A 216 -13.69 -10.65 19.59
N VAL A 217 -12.70 -10.07 20.28
CA VAL A 217 -12.76 -8.70 20.79
C VAL A 217 -11.96 -7.78 19.87
N LYS A 218 -12.56 -6.66 19.46
CA LYS A 218 -11.89 -5.60 18.69
C LYS A 218 -11.28 -4.59 19.64
N HIS A 219 -9.95 -4.52 19.62
CA HIS A 219 -9.18 -3.51 20.34
C HIS A 219 -8.83 -2.40 19.37
N HIS A 220 -8.87 -1.15 19.82
CA HIS A 220 -8.46 -0.02 18.99
C HIS A 220 -7.00 -0.16 18.57
N PHE A 221 -6.75 -0.11 17.27
CA PHE A 221 -5.43 -0.16 16.69
C PHE A 221 -5.50 0.38 15.25
N ASP A 222 -4.86 1.48 14.98
CA ASP A 222 -4.86 2.15 13.69
C ASP A 222 -3.42 2.31 13.22
N ASP A 223 -3.09 1.75 12.04
CA ASP A 223 -1.75 1.85 11.47
C ASP A 223 -1.32 3.29 11.24
N HIS A 224 -2.26 4.17 10.83
CA HIS A 224 -1.99 5.58 10.60
C HIS A 224 -1.57 6.30 11.89
N GLU A 225 -2.30 6.06 12.99
CA GLU A 225 -1.95 6.61 14.30
C GLU A 225 -0.58 6.12 14.78
N GLU A 226 -0.31 4.81 14.65
CA GLU A 226 0.94 4.21 15.12
C GLU A 226 2.15 4.69 14.29
N VAL A 227 2.00 4.87 12.98
CA VAL A 227 3.03 5.47 12.12
C VAL A 227 3.29 6.93 12.53
N ARG A 228 2.24 7.74 12.73
CA ARG A 228 2.40 9.13 13.17
C ARG A 228 3.16 9.23 14.49
N LYS A 229 2.79 8.39 15.48
CA LYS A 229 3.51 8.29 16.76
C LYS A 229 4.97 7.89 16.57
N ALA A 230 5.25 6.88 15.75
CA ALA A 230 6.62 6.41 15.47
C ALA A 230 7.48 7.50 14.77
N PHE A 231 6.86 8.36 13.97
CA PHE A 231 7.52 9.49 13.29
C PHE A 231 7.62 10.75 14.16
N GLY A 232 7.05 10.77 15.38
CA GLY A 232 7.02 11.94 16.24
C GLY A 232 6.12 13.06 15.70
N LEU A 233 5.13 12.73 14.88
CA LEU A 233 4.10 13.63 14.42
C LEU A 233 2.99 13.66 15.47
N GLU A 234 2.58 14.86 15.89
CA GLU A 234 1.47 15.01 16.83
C GLU A 234 0.20 14.34 16.30
N ALA A 235 -0.62 13.81 17.21
CA ALA A 235 -1.86 13.12 16.90
C ALA A 235 -2.91 14.07 16.35
#